data_42c0caff2bf29556ea8317d52898b4a2
#
_entry.id   42c0caff2bf29556ea8317d52898b4a2
#
_cell.length_a   1.000
_cell.length_b   1.000
_cell.length_c   1.000
_cell.angle_alpha   90.00
_cell.angle_beta   90.00
_cell.angle_gamma   90.00
#
_symmetry.space_group_name_H-M   'P 1'
#
loop_
_entity.id
_entity.type
_entity.pdbx_description
1 polymer ?
#
loop_
_entity_poly.entity_id
_entity_poly.type
_entity_poly.pdbx_seq_one_letter_code
_entity_poly.pdbx_strand_id
1 'polypeptide(L)'
;MIEIIEQKSISKTGIEANNEDGIFVSDNYVAVIDGATSKDSNLYEGRTGGQVVRDIIISILKKLDGNETSAYGVRIIQNEIEKQFPAAEFFHACASAVIFNVKKRCIWMVGDCQACVNGKKYTNNKIIDDINSRTRAMVLEAFIMDGNPESEILKNDVGREMIMPFLKLQRKFENKPGYFGYPVFNNVGMPDEILHSKIVNIDVPENSEIVLASDGYPELEPTLKESEEKLSNIIATDPLCYKKYFSTKGLKKGNVSFDDRTYIRFKS
;
A
#
# COMPACT_ATOMS: atom_id res chain seq x y z
N MET A 1 2.17 21.03 -16.80
CA MET A 1 0.86 21.04 -16.10
C MET A 1 0.39 19.60 -16.04
N ILE A 2 -0.08 19.13 -14.90
CA ILE A 2 -0.61 17.75 -14.75
C ILE A 2 -2.00 17.68 -15.35
N GLU A 3 -2.22 16.72 -16.24
CA GLU A 3 -3.54 16.42 -16.82
C GLU A 3 -4.02 15.07 -16.29
N ILE A 4 -5.02 15.07 -15.41
CA ILE A 4 -5.61 13.84 -14.88
C ILE A 4 -6.50 13.21 -15.94
N ILE A 5 -6.23 11.94 -16.28
CA ILE A 5 -6.99 11.15 -17.27
C ILE A 5 -8.09 10.35 -16.56
N GLU A 6 -7.74 9.65 -15.50
CA GLU A 6 -8.67 8.83 -14.73
C GLU A 6 -8.16 8.63 -13.30
N GLN A 7 -9.08 8.51 -12.35
CA GLN A 7 -8.74 8.22 -10.96
C GLN A 7 -9.87 7.46 -10.27
N LYS A 8 -9.51 6.66 -9.27
CA LYS A 8 -10.43 5.88 -8.44
C LYS A 8 -9.80 5.59 -7.10
N SER A 9 -10.58 5.69 -6.03
CA SER A 9 -10.21 5.23 -4.70
C SER A 9 -11.44 4.61 -4.03
N ILE A 10 -11.36 3.33 -3.66
CA ILE A 10 -12.51 2.59 -3.10
C ILE A 10 -12.02 1.75 -1.92
N SER A 11 -12.73 1.86 -0.81
CA SER A 11 -12.55 0.97 0.34
C SER A 11 -12.95 -0.46 0.01
N LYS A 12 -12.22 -1.42 0.57
CA LYS A 12 -12.58 -2.87 0.54
C LYS A 12 -13.99 -3.15 1.02
N THR A 13 -14.54 -2.31 1.89
CA THR A 13 -15.92 -2.44 2.40
C THR A 13 -16.95 -1.75 1.50
N GLY A 14 -16.53 -0.96 0.52
CA GLY A 14 -17.41 -0.08 -0.27
C GLY A 14 -17.90 1.15 0.48
N ILE A 15 -17.49 1.35 1.74
CA ILE A 15 -17.84 2.51 2.56
C ILE A 15 -16.64 3.46 2.58
N GLU A 16 -16.80 4.67 2.05
CA GLU A 16 -15.70 5.65 1.89
C GLU A 16 -14.99 5.97 3.22
N ALA A 17 -15.75 6.12 4.30
CA ALA A 17 -15.19 6.41 5.62
C ALA A 17 -14.23 5.33 6.15
N ASN A 18 -14.28 4.11 5.61
CA ASN A 18 -13.41 3.00 5.98
C ASN A 18 -12.16 2.92 5.10
N ASN A 19 -12.03 3.79 4.10
CA ASN A 19 -10.89 3.76 3.20
C ASN A 19 -9.63 4.25 3.93
N GLU A 20 -8.59 3.42 3.92
CA GLU A 20 -7.27 3.76 4.47
C GLU A 20 -6.35 4.36 3.40
N ASP A 21 -6.69 4.18 2.11
CA ASP A 21 -5.96 4.77 0.98
C ASP A 21 -6.32 6.25 0.75
N GLY A 22 -5.46 6.95 0.00
CA GLY A 22 -5.70 8.32 -0.41
C GLY A 22 -4.99 8.72 -1.70
N ILE A 23 -5.59 9.70 -2.39
CA ILE A 23 -4.99 10.37 -3.54
C ILE A 23 -4.65 11.81 -3.14
N PHE A 24 -3.51 12.29 -3.57
CA PHE A 24 -3.15 13.70 -3.48
C PHE A 24 -2.72 14.21 -4.86
N VAL A 25 -3.22 15.38 -5.24
CA VAL A 25 -2.86 16.08 -6.49
C VAL A 25 -2.64 17.57 -6.19
N SER A 26 -1.52 18.09 -6.66
CA SER A 26 -1.18 19.51 -6.63
C SER A 26 -0.29 19.85 -7.83
N ASP A 27 0.11 21.13 -7.96
CA ASP A 27 1.06 21.55 -9.00
C ASP A 27 2.46 20.97 -8.79
N ASN A 28 2.82 20.58 -7.57
CA ASN A 28 4.14 20.09 -7.22
C ASN A 28 4.21 18.57 -7.07
N TYR A 29 3.11 17.92 -6.69
CA TYR A 29 3.08 16.48 -6.38
C TYR A 29 1.80 15.80 -6.80
N VAL A 30 1.92 14.57 -7.29
CA VAL A 30 0.84 13.59 -7.39
C VAL A 30 1.21 12.38 -6.55
N ALA A 31 0.32 11.89 -5.70
CA ALA A 31 0.62 10.75 -4.85
C ALA A 31 -0.57 9.81 -4.67
N VAL A 32 -0.26 8.52 -4.50
CA VAL A 32 -1.13 7.51 -3.93
C VAL A 32 -0.51 7.05 -2.61
N ILE A 33 -1.31 7.06 -1.56
CA ILE A 33 -0.92 6.63 -0.23
C ILE A 33 -1.81 5.45 0.17
N ASP A 34 -1.20 4.37 0.62
CA ASP A 34 -1.83 3.14 1.10
C ASP A 34 -1.62 3.04 2.60
N GLY A 35 -2.67 3.30 3.35
CA GLY A 35 -2.64 3.23 4.81
C GLY A 35 -2.79 1.80 5.29
N ALA A 36 -1.79 1.28 5.98
CA ALA A 36 -1.82 -0.10 6.44
C ALA A 36 -2.87 -0.36 7.51
N THR A 37 -3.72 -1.35 7.27
CA THR A 37 -4.71 -1.81 8.25
C THR A 37 -4.02 -2.29 9.53
N SER A 38 -4.35 -1.66 10.65
CA SER A 38 -3.81 -2.04 11.96
C SER A 38 -4.12 -3.50 12.27
N LYS A 39 -3.15 -4.20 12.87
CA LYS A 39 -3.35 -5.54 13.43
C LYS A 39 -3.86 -5.49 14.88
N ASP A 40 -4.08 -4.29 15.38
CA ASP A 40 -4.62 -3.97 16.70
C ASP A 40 -5.94 -3.21 16.50
N SER A 41 -6.86 -3.30 17.44
CA SER A 41 -8.16 -2.62 17.39
C SER A 41 -8.10 -1.15 17.84
N ASN A 42 -6.89 -0.61 18.00
CA ASN A 42 -6.70 0.75 18.49
C ASN A 42 -7.09 1.79 17.43
N LEU A 43 -7.91 2.73 17.83
CA LEU A 43 -8.28 3.90 17.01
C LEU A 43 -7.66 5.15 17.63
N TYR A 44 -7.25 6.07 16.76
CA TYR A 44 -6.79 7.39 17.13
C TYR A 44 -7.85 8.42 16.73
N GLU A 45 -8.52 9.00 17.72
CA GLU A 45 -9.65 9.91 17.49
C GLU A 45 -10.70 9.35 16.53
N GLY A 46 -11.03 8.07 16.65
CA GLY A 46 -11.99 7.37 15.79
C GLY A 46 -11.46 6.95 14.42
N ARG A 47 -10.18 7.20 14.11
CA ARG A 47 -9.51 6.82 12.85
C ARG A 47 -8.53 5.68 13.05
N THR A 48 -8.29 4.90 12.01
CA THR A 48 -7.23 3.87 12.02
C THR A 48 -5.84 4.52 11.91
N GLY A 49 -4.80 3.78 12.30
CA GLY A 49 -3.41 4.25 12.15
C GLY A 49 -3.04 4.54 10.69
N GLY A 50 -3.53 3.73 9.75
CA GLY A 50 -3.32 3.95 8.31
C GLY A 50 -3.94 5.27 7.84
N GLN A 51 -5.19 5.54 8.20
CA GLN A 51 -5.87 6.80 7.88
C GLN A 51 -5.11 8.02 8.42
N VAL A 52 -4.62 7.92 9.65
CA VAL A 52 -3.88 9.02 10.28
C VAL A 52 -2.57 9.31 9.56
N VAL A 53 -1.76 8.30 9.27
CA VAL A 53 -0.48 8.47 8.54
C VAL A 53 -0.73 8.97 7.13
N ARG A 54 -1.73 8.45 6.41
CA ARG A 54 -2.16 8.98 5.11
C ARG A 54 -2.43 10.48 5.17
N ASP A 55 -3.22 10.92 6.14
CA ASP A 55 -3.61 12.33 6.26
C ASP A 55 -2.42 13.24 6.61
N ILE A 56 -1.46 12.76 7.42
CA ILE A 56 -0.21 13.46 7.68
C ILE A 56 0.61 13.60 6.40
N ILE A 57 0.81 12.53 5.64
CA ILE A 57 1.55 12.56 4.37
C ILE A 57 0.93 13.61 3.43
N ILE A 58 -0.39 13.58 3.26
CA ILE A 58 -1.12 14.57 2.44
C ILE A 58 -0.90 15.99 2.96
N SER A 59 -0.96 16.19 4.28
CA SER A 59 -0.79 17.51 4.89
C SER A 59 0.61 18.10 4.66
N ILE A 60 1.62 17.26 4.61
CA ILE A 60 3.01 17.66 4.34
C ILE A 60 3.20 17.93 2.85
N LEU A 61 2.75 17.05 1.96
CA LEU A 61 2.84 17.26 0.51
C LEU A 61 2.20 18.58 0.06
N LYS A 62 1.14 19.04 0.75
CA LYS A 62 0.51 20.36 0.52
C LYS A 62 1.46 21.53 0.81
N LYS A 63 2.45 21.37 1.69
CA LYS A 63 3.35 22.43 2.15
C LYS A 63 4.68 22.44 1.39
N LEU A 64 5.04 21.32 0.74
CA LEU A 64 6.27 21.20 -0.02
C LEU A 64 6.17 21.92 -1.37
N ASP A 65 7.27 22.55 -1.80
CA ASP A 65 7.30 23.38 -3.00
C ASP A 65 7.80 22.64 -4.26
N GLY A 66 8.15 21.36 -4.14
CA GLY A 66 8.65 20.51 -5.23
C GLY A 66 10.16 20.60 -5.47
N ASN A 67 10.91 21.35 -4.69
CA ASN A 67 12.37 21.42 -4.83
C ASN A 67 13.10 20.29 -4.09
N GLU A 68 12.39 19.51 -3.29
CA GLU A 68 12.93 18.45 -2.46
C GLU A 68 13.48 17.29 -3.31
N THR A 69 14.63 16.75 -2.88
CA THR A 69 15.06 15.40 -3.30
C THR A 69 14.20 14.34 -2.61
N SER A 70 14.17 13.12 -3.13
CA SER A 70 13.41 12.03 -2.51
C SER A 70 13.81 11.80 -1.05
N ALA A 71 15.10 11.72 -0.77
CA ALA A 71 15.60 11.51 0.61
C ALA A 71 15.16 12.63 1.56
N TYR A 72 15.23 13.89 1.10
CA TYR A 72 14.84 15.03 1.92
C TYR A 72 13.32 15.11 2.11
N GLY A 73 12.53 14.94 1.05
CA GLY A 73 11.07 14.95 1.11
C GLY A 73 10.51 13.82 1.99
N VAL A 74 11.05 12.61 1.83
CA VAL A 74 10.68 11.47 2.68
C VAL A 74 11.08 11.72 4.14
N ARG A 75 12.24 12.32 4.40
CA ARG A 75 12.66 12.68 5.76
C ARG A 75 11.73 13.70 6.42
N ILE A 76 11.28 14.73 5.69
CA ILE A 76 10.32 15.72 6.22
C ILE A 76 9.01 15.02 6.62
N ILE A 77 8.47 14.17 5.75
CA ILE A 77 7.24 13.42 6.01
C ILE A 77 7.42 12.53 7.25
N GLN A 78 8.50 11.75 7.28
CA GLN A 78 8.80 10.83 8.37
C GLN A 78 8.93 11.54 9.72
N ASN A 79 9.66 12.64 9.78
CA ASN A 79 9.84 13.44 11.01
C ASN A 79 8.50 13.99 11.53
N GLU A 80 7.60 14.39 10.65
CA GLU A 80 6.29 14.90 11.10
C GLU A 80 5.41 13.79 11.65
N ILE A 81 5.47 12.57 11.07
CA ILE A 81 4.77 11.40 11.61
C ILE A 81 5.29 11.08 13.01
N GLU A 82 6.62 11.04 13.21
CA GLU A 82 7.24 10.77 14.51
C GLU A 82 6.90 11.85 15.57
N LYS A 83 6.82 13.10 15.13
CA LYS A 83 6.48 14.22 16.01
C LYS A 83 5.02 14.15 16.48
N GLN A 84 4.08 13.84 15.58
CA GLN A 84 2.66 13.75 15.92
C GLN A 84 2.33 12.46 16.68
N PHE A 85 3.03 11.37 16.37
CA PHE A 85 2.83 10.06 16.97
C PHE A 85 4.18 9.51 17.45
N PRO A 86 4.72 10.00 18.57
CA PRO A 86 5.93 9.43 19.14
C PRO A 86 5.73 7.94 19.41
N ALA A 87 6.78 7.17 19.22
CA ALA A 87 6.77 5.72 19.39
C ALA A 87 6.15 5.35 20.75
N ALA A 88 4.97 4.76 20.72
CA ALA A 88 4.27 4.26 21.88
C ALA A 88 4.04 2.76 21.72
N GLU A 89 4.20 2.00 22.77
CA GLU A 89 4.17 0.55 22.78
C GLU A 89 2.84 -0.02 22.22
N PHE A 90 1.77 0.77 22.26
CA PHE A 90 0.41 0.36 21.94
C PHE A 90 -0.16 0.95 20.65
N PHE A 91 0.56 1.82 19.95
CA PHE A 91 0.05 2.43 18.72
C PHE A 91 1.03 2.21 17.57
N HIS A 92 0.62 1.41 16.63
CA HIS A 92 1.34 1.20 15.37
C HIS A 92 0.54 1.81 14.23
N ALA A 93 1.12 2.82 13.60
CA ALA A 93 0.57 3.48 12.43
C ALA A 93 1.60 3.46 11.31
N CYS A 94 1.22 2.99 10.14
CA CYS A 94 2.10 3.02 8.98
C CYS A 94 1.33 3.15 7.66
N ALA A 95 2.06 3.60 6.63
CA ALA A 95 1.56 3.68 5.26
C ALA A 95 2.69 3.48 4.26
N SER A 96 2.36 2.86 3.13
CA SER A 96 3.16 2.91 1.91
C SER A 96 2.73 4.12 1.08
N ALA A 97 3.62 4.65 0.24
CA ALA A 97 3.27 5.70 -0.70
C ALA A 97 4.11 5.66 -1.97
N VAL A 98 3.48 6.04 -3.08
CA VAL A 98 4.13 6.34 -4.34
C VAL A 98 3.84 7.81 -4.68
N ILE A 99 4.90 8.60 -4.84
CA ILE A 99 4.84 10.06 -4.93
C ILE A 99 5.60 10.52 -6.17
N PHE A 100 4.92 11.17 -7.11
CA PHE A 100 5.57 11.83 -8.23
C PHE A 100 5.85 13.30 -7.89
N ASN A 101 7.12 13.69 -7.92
CA ASN A 101 7.55 15.09 -7.84
C ASN A 101 7.55 15.69 -9.24
N VAL A 102 6.69 16.66 -9.49
CA VAL A 102 6.46 17.29 -10.81
C VAL A 102 7.70 18.05 -11.28
N LYS A 103 8.31 18.85 -10.40
CA LYS A 103 9.49 19.68 -10.76
C LYS A 103 10.74 18.84 -11.00
N LYS A 104 10.96 17.81 -10.17
CA LYS A 104 12.13 16.94 -10.28
C LYS A 104 11.92 15.81 -11.28
N ARG A 105 10.68 15.62 -11.76
CA ARG A 105 10.33 14.53 -12.67
C ARG A 105 10.80 13.17 -12.17
N CYS A 106 10.54 12.90 -10.90
CA CYS A 106 10.99 11.69 -10.23
C CYS A 106 9.85 11.10 -9.38
N ILE A 107 9.66 9.79 -9.46
CA ILE A 107 8.75 9.05 -8.59
C ILE A 107 9.56 8.49 -7.41
N TRP A 108 9.03 8.65 -6.21
CA TRP A 108 9.54 8.07 -4.96
C TRP A 108 8.61 6.96 -4.54
N MET A 109 9.12 5.74 -4.33
CA MET A 109 8.33 4.62 -3.81
C MET A 109 8.83 4.25 -2.41
N VAL A 110 7.98 4.42 -1.43
CA VAL A 110 8.19 4.03 -0.03
C VAL A 110 7.16 2.95 0.31
N GLY A 111 7.60 1.70 0.46
CA GLY A 111 6.71 0.55 0.60
C GLY A 111 6.34 -0.07 -0.74
N ASP A 112 5.18 -0.70 -0.82
CA ASP A 112 4.72 -1.61 -1.86
C ASP A 112 3.63 -1.05 -2.80
N CYS A 113 3.35 0.25 -2.74
CA CYS A 113 2.62 0.91 -3.80
C CYS A 113 3.30 0.72 -5.17
N GLN A 114 2.55 0.89 -6.25
CA GLN A 114 2.97 0.58 -7.61
C GLN A 114 3.02 1.82 -8.49
N ALA A 115 3.84 1.78 -9.54
CA ALA A 115 3.86 2.79 -10.59
C ALA A 115 3.92 2.14 -11.97
N CYS A 116 3.37 2.82 -12.98
CA CYS A 116 3.59 2.50 -14.38
C CYS A 116 3.92 3.79 -15.14
N VAL A 117 5.03 3.81 -15.86
CA VAL A 117 5.48 4.95 -16.66
C VAL A 117 5.62 4.51 -18.10
N ASN A 118 4.81 5.09 -19.00
CA ASN A 118 4.80 4.73 -20.42
C ASN A 118 4.69 3.21 -20.66
N GLY A 119 3.84 2.52 -19.89
CA GLY A 119 3.63 1.07 -19.95
C GLY A 119 4.65 0.23 -19.19
N LYS A 120 5.77 0.79 -18.70
CA LYS A 120 6.73 0.07 -17.86
C LYS A 120 6.28 0.08 -16.41
N LYS A 121 6.05 -1.10 -15.85
CA LYS A 121 5.58 -1.30 -14.47
C LYS A 121 6.75 -1.35 -13.49
N TYR A 122 6.53 -0.79 -12.30
CA TYR A 122 7.48 -0.76 -11.19
C TYR A 122 6.76 -1.17 -9.91
N THR A 123 7.35 -2.11 -9.19
CA THR A 123 6.86 -2.61 -7.90
C THR A 123 8.02 -2.67 -6.91
N ASN A 124 7.72 -2.56 -5.62
CA ASN A 124 8.70 -2.70 -4.54
C ASN A 124 8.15 -3.67 -3.49
N ASN A 125 7.88 -4.89 -3.92
CA ASN A 125 7.22 -5.91 -3.11
C ASN A 125 8.07 -6.31 -1.89
N LYS A 126 7.40 -6.54 -0.76
CA LYS A 126 8.00 -7.04 0.47
C LYS A 126 8.13 -8.56 0.40
N ILE A 127 9.35 -9.09 0.50
CA ILE A 127 9.59 -10.53 0.51
C ILE A 127 8.82 -11.24 1.63
N ILE A 128 8.63 -10.57 2.76
CA ILE A 128 7.92 -11.11 3.91
C ILE A 128 6.43 -11.31 3.63
N ASP A 129 5.83 -10.49 2.76
CA ASP A 129 4.43 -10.65 2.35
C ASP A 129 4.26 -11.84 1.39
N ASP A 130 5.25 -12.11 0.50
CA ASP A 130 5.26 -13.33 -0.32
C ASP A 130 5.34 -14.59 0.55
N ILE A 131 6.21 -14.61 1.55
CA ILE A 131 6.32 -15.74 2.49
C ILE A 131 5.00 -15.94 3.25
N ASN A 132 4.43 -14.89 3.81
CA ASN A 132 3.20 -14.96 4.58
C ASN A 132 2.00 -15.38 3.71
N SER A 133 1.91 -14.87 2.48
CA SER A 133 0.82 -15.22 1.56
C SER A 133 0.86 -16.70 1.14
N ARG A 134 2.05 -17.24 0.86
CA ARG A 134 2.23 -18.68 0.56
C ARG A 134 1.96 -19.55 1.78
N THR A 135 2.38 -19.12 2.97
CA THR A 135 2.07 -19.83 4.22
C THR A 135 0.56 -19.86 4.46
N ARG A 136 -0.12 -18.73 4.26
CA ARG A 136 -1.58 -18.68 4.34
C ARG A 136 -2.24 -19.62 3.34
N ALA A 137 -1.78 -19.62 2.07
CA ALA A 137 -2.31 -20.50 1.03
C ALA A 137 -2.18 -21.98 1.42
N MET A 138 -1.01 -22.40 1.90
CA MET A 138 -0.77 -23.76 2.39
C MET A 138 -1.76 -24.17 3.50
N VAL A 139 -2.02 -23.27 4.47
CA VAL A 139 -2.99 -23.51 5.55
C VAL A 139 -4.40 -23.68 4.99
N LEU A 140 -4.80 -22.84 4.03
CA LEU A 140 -6.13 -22.93 3.41
C LEU A 140 -6.30 -24.22 2.60
N GLU A 141 -5.27 -24.65 1.85
CA GLU A 141 -5.31 -25.91 1.13
C GLU A 141 -5.49 -27.10 2.11
N ALA A 142 -4.71 -27.15 3.19
CA ALA A 142 -4.84 -28.19 4.21
C ALA A 142 -6.24 -28.20 4.83
N PHE A 143 -6.79 -27.04 5.17
CA PHE A 143 -8.14 -26.92 5.73
C PHE A 143 -9.22 -27.45 4.78
N ILE A 144 -9.07 -27.20 3.47
CA ILE A 144 -9.99 -27.70 2.44
C ILE A 144 -9.81 -29.23 2.24
N MET A 145 -8.56 -29.74 2.27
CA MET A 145 -8.29 -31.18 2.19
C MET A 145 -8.92 -31.96 3.35
N ASP A 146 -9.09 -31.34 4.51
CA ASP A 146 -9.79 -31.89 5.66
C ASP A 146 -11.33 -31.91 5.49
N GLY A 147 -11.84 -31.48 4.32
CA GLY A 147 -13.26 -31.51 3.97
C GLY A 147 -14.03 -30.25 4.34
N ASN A 148 -13.37 -29.19 4.79
CA ASN A 148 -14.03 -27.93 5.11
C ASN A 148 -14.31 -27.12 3.82
N PRO A 149 -15.50 -26.51 3.66
CA PRO A 149 -15.85 -25.78 2.46
C PRO A 149 -15.22 -24.37 2.44
N GLU A 150 -14.88 -23.85 1.27
CA GLU A 150 -14.39 -22.48 1.08
C GLU A 150 -15.33 -21.40 1.65
N SER A 151 -16.65 -21.71 1.73
CA SER A 151 -17.64 -20.79 2.32
C SER A 151 -17.42 -20.50 3.80
N GLU A 152 -16.77 -21.40 4.55
CA GLU A 152 -16.39 -21.15 5.94
C GLU A 152 -15.21 -20.17 6.00
N ILE A 153 -14.25 -20.28 5.09
CA ILE A 153 -13.09 -19.36 5.01
C ILE A 153 -13.56 -17.93 4.71
N LEU A 154 -14.56 -17.75 3.84
CA LEU A 154 -15.14 -16.42 3.54
C LEU A 154 -15.75 -15.75 4.79
N LYS A 155 -16.20 -16.55 5.78
CA LYS A 155 -16.70 -16.03 7.06
C LYS A 155 -15.57 -15.77 8.04
N ASN A 156 -14.64 -16.71 8.13
CA ASN A 156 -13.50 -16.68 9.04
C ASN A 156 -12.26 -17.26 8.37
N ASP A 157 -11.29 -16.41 8.04
CA ASP A 157 -10.06 -16.76 7.33
C ASP A 157 -9.05 -17.44 8.27
N VAL A 158 -9.17 -18.75 8.43
CA VAL A 158 -8.29 -19.55 9.30
C VAL A 158 -6.81 -19.41 8.88
N GLY A 159 -6.53 -19.26 7.57
CA GLY A 159 -5.19 -19.04 7.06
C GLY A 159 -4.60 -17.71 7.55
N ARG A 160 -5.41 -16.64 7.53
CA ARG A 160 -4.99 -15.34 8.06
C ARG A 160 -4.81 -15.38 9.59
N GLU A 161 -5.67 -16.07 10.31
CA GLU A 161 -5.50 -16.25 11.77
C GLU A 161 -4.17 -16.94 12.09
N MET A 162 -3.84 -18.01 11.36
CA MET A 162 -2.59 -18.75 11.55
C MET A 162 -1.34 -17.92 11.26
N ILE A 163 -1.37 -17.03 10.27
CA ILE A 163 -0.24 -16.15 9.96
C ILE A 163 -0.23 -14.85 10.78
N MET A 164 -1.23 -14.59 11.60
CA MET A 164 -1.32 -13.34 12.38
C MET A 164 -0.09 -13.07 13.27
N PRO A 165 0.51 -14.07 13.94
CA PRO A 165 1.75 -13.87 14.68
C PRO A 165 2.90 -13.37 13.78
N PHE A 166 3.02 -13.89 12.55
CA PHE A 166 4.03 -13.46 11.58
C PHE A 166 3.75 -12.06 11.03
N LEU A 167 2.48 -11.73 10.76
CA LEU A 167 2.05 -10.37 10.39
C LEU A 167 2.33 -9.32 11.48
N LYS A 168 2.30 -9.72 12.76
CA LYS A 168 2.73 -8.86 13.86
C LYS A 168 4.26 -8.78 13.96
N LEU A 169 4.93 -9.90 13.74
CA LEU A 169 6.40 -9.98 13.78
C LEU A 169 7.06 -9.14 12.68
N GLN A 170 6.46 -9.02 11.49
CA GLN A 170 7.03 -8.26 10.37
C GLN A 170 7.27 -6.78 10.70
N ARG A 171 6.57 -6.21 11.69
CA ARG A 171 6.84 -4.84 12.17
C ARG A 171 8.29 -4.63 12.62
N LYS A 172 8.97 -5.68 13.07
CA LYS A 172 10.38 -5.61 13.49
C LYS A 172 11.34 -5.36 12.32
N PHE A 173 10.87 -5.55 11.09
CA PHE A 173 11.64 -5.37 9.86
C PHE A 173 11.33 -4.03 9.16
N GLU A 174 10.37 -3.27 9.66
CA GLU A 174 10.08 -1.92 9.17
C GLU A 174 11.30 -1.03 9.33
N ASN A 175 11.68 -0.36 8.23
CA ASN A 175 12.81 0.55 8.19
C ASN A 175 14.12 -0.07 8.72
N LYS A 176 14.33 -1.36 8.47
CA LYS A 176 15.55 -2.09 8.87
C LYS A 176 16.35 -2.52 7.64
N PRO A 177 17.68 -2.59 7.76
CA PRO A 177 18.53 -3.20 6.72
C PRO A 177 18.28 -4.71 6.64
N GLY A 178 18.87 -5.33 5.60
CA GLY A 178 18.83 -6.77 5.42
C GLY A 178 17.70 -7.28 4.54
N TYR A 179 17.64 -8.61 4.39
CA TYR A 179 16.80 -9.30 3.42
C TYR A 179 15.29 -9.10 3.65
N PHE A 180 14.86 -9.13 4.92
CA PHE A 180 13.46 -8.95 5.30
C PHE A 180 13.07 -7.49 5.55
N GLY A 181 14.06 -6.58 5.58
CA GLY A 181 13.81 -5.16 5.83
C GLY A 181 13.13 -4.47 4.65
N TYR A 182 12.16 -3.61 4.93
CA TYR A 182 11.42 -2.82 3.93
C TYR A 182 11.17 -1.39 4.42
N PRO A 183 11.11 -0.41 3.51
CA PRO A 183 10.80 0.96 3.86
C PRO A 183 9.28 1.12 4.05
N VAL A 184 8.89 1.94 5.03
CA VAL A 184 7.50 2.31 5.27
C VAL A 184 7.46 3.61 6.05
N PHE A 185 6.49 4.47 5.79
CA PHE A 185 6.20 5.59 6.67
C PHE A 185 5.56 5.07 7.96
N ASN A 186 6.16 5.34 9.11
CA ASN A 186 5.65 4.88 10.40
C ASN A 186 6.04 5.81 11.55
N ASN A 187 5.57 5.52 12.75
CA ASN A 187 5.86 6.31 13.96
C ASN A 187 7.11 5.83 14.73
N VAL A 188 7.95 4.97 14.15
CA VAL A 188 9.16 4.42 14.81
C VAL A 188 10.45 5.01 14.25
N GLY A 189 10.40 5.60 13.06
CA GLY A 189 11.53 6.24 12.42
C GLY A 189 12.07 5.49 11.21
N MET A 190 12.83 6.24 10.38
CA MET A 190 13.48 5.71 9.17
C MET A 190 14.96 6.16 9.18
N PRO A 191 15.92 5.25 9.42
CA PRO A 191 17.34 5.55 9.36
C PRO A 191 17.81 6.04 7.97
N ASP A 192 18.89 6.83 7.92
CA ASP A 192 19.45 7.33 6.67
C ASP A 192 19.87 6.20 5.73
N GLU A 193 20.38 5.10 6.26
CA GLU A 193 20.70 3.91 5.46
C GLU A 193 19.49 3.42 4.65
N ILE A 194 18.31 3.41 5.24
CA ILE A 194 17.06 2.97 4.58
C ILE A 194 16.59 3.99 3.54
N LEU A 195 16.70 5.30 3.86
CA LEU A 195 16.41 6.37 2.91
C LEU A 195 17.21 6.24 1.60
N HIS A 196 18.47 5.83 1.71
CA HIS A 196 19.36 5.76 0.53
C HIS A 196 19.37 4.38 -0.14
N SER A 197 19.03 3.30 0.55
CA SER A 197 19.17 1.94 0.03
C SER A 197 17.87 1.24 -0.33
N LYS A 198 16.74 1.64 0.27
CA LYS A 198 15.46 0.92 0.12
C LYS A 198 14.36 1.73 -0.58
N ILE A 199 14.51 3.05 -0.68
CA ILE A 199 13.55 3.87 -1.42
C ILE A 199 13.87 3.78 -2.90
N VAL A 200 12.88 3.37 -3.69
CA VAL A 200 13.02 3.32 -5.14
C VAL A 200 12.76 4.70 -5.73
N ASN A 201 13.69 5.15 -6.58
CA ASN A 201 13.58 6.39 -7.33
C ASN A 201 13.51 6.07 -8.83
N ILE A 202 12.54 6.68 -9.52
CA ILE A 202 12.30 6.46 -10.95
C ILE A 202 12.29 7.82 -11.64
N ASP A 203 13.26 8.04 -12.52
CA ASP A 203 13.27 9.21 -13.38
C ASP A 203 12.17 9.09 -14.44
N VAL A 204 11.41 10.17 -14.61
CA VAL A 204 10.26 10.22 -15.52
C VAL A 204 10.56 11.15 -16.68
N PRO A 205 10.61 10.66 -17.94
CA PRO A 205 10.78 11.50 -19.13
C PRO A 205 9.68 12.55 -19.27
N GLU A 206 9.96 13.63 -19.99
CA GLU A 206 8.93 14.62 -20.34
C GLU A 206 7.80 14.00 -21.17
N ASN A 207 6.62 14.57 -21.03
CA ASN A 207 5.41 14.09 -21.74
C ASN A 207 5.08 12.62 -21.49
N SER A 208 5.41 12.12 -20.29
CA SER A 208 5.10 10.74 -19.91
C SER A 208 3.65 10.59 -19.47
N GLU A 209 3.10 9.43 -19.77
CA GLU A 209 1.88 8.93 -19.14
C GLU A 209 2.26 8.11 -17.91
N ILE A 210 1.69 8.46 -16.77
CA ILE A 210 2.04 7.92 -15.47
C ILE A 210 0.79 7.35 -14.82
N VAL A 211 0.94 6.16 -14.24
CA VAL A 211 -0.04 5.57 -13.33
C VAL A 211 0.61 5.39 -11.97
N LEU A 212 -0.08 5.78 -10.91
CA LEU A 212 0.26 5.46 -9.53
C LEU A 212 -0.89 4.69 -8.91
N ALA A 213 -0.59 3.64 -8.13
CA ALA A 213 -1.62 2.80 -7.50
C ALA A 213 -1.15 2.19 -6.17
N SER A 214 -2.12 1.87 -5.29
CA SER A 214 -1.89 1.01 -4.13
C SER A 214 -1.81 -0.47 -4.53
N ASP A 215 -1.41 -1.34 -3.60
CA ASP A 215 -1.29 -2.79 -3.80
C ASP A 215 -2.66 -3.52 -3.85
N GLY A 216 -3.74 -2.79 -3.58
CA GLY A 216 -5.11 -3.29 -3.76
C GLY A 216 -5.46 -3.66 -5.21
N TYR A 217 -4.64 -3.25 -6.18
CA TYR A 217 -4.64 -3.80 -7.54
C TYR A 217 -3.57 -4.90 -7.66
N PRO A 218 -3.94 -6.19 -7.75
CA PRO A 218 -2.99 -7.31 -7.85
C PRO A 218 -2.08 -7.22 -9.07
N GLU A 219 -2.65 -6.74 -10.17
CA GLU A 219 -1.96 -6.50 -11.44
C GLU A 219 -2.28 -5.08 -11.90
N LEU A 220 -1.32 -4.18 -11.73
CA LEU A 220 -1.45 -2.82 -12.26
C LEU A 220 -1.36 -2.83 -13.78
N GLU A 221 -2.33 -2.20 -14.44
CA GLU A 221 -2.35 -2.02 -15.90
C GLU A 221 -2.32 -0.52 -16.28
N PRO A 222 -1.94 -0.19 -17.54
CA PRO A 222 -1.87 1.20 -17.98
C PRO A 222 -3.22 1.93 -17.92
N THR A 223 -4.36 1.23 -17.96
CA THR A 223 -5.68 1.83 -17.84
C THR A 223 -6.42 1.32 -16.60
N LEU A 224 -7.26 2.17 -16.02
CA LEU A 224 -8.10 1.80 -14.88
C LEU A 224 -9.02 0.64 -15.22
N LYS A 225 -9.58 0.65 -16.43
CA LYS A 225 -10.48 -0.42 -16.91
C LYS A 225 -9.78 -1.78 -16.86
N GLU A 226 -8.58 -1.88 -17.42
CA GLU A 226 -7.82 -3.13 -17.46
C GLU A 226 -7.44 -3.60 -16.06
N SER A 227 -7.02 -2.68 -15.16
CA SER A 227 -6.72 -3.00 -13.76
C SER A 227 -7.96 -3.53 -13.00
N GLU A 228 -9.13 -2.91 -13.19
CA GLU A 228 -10.41 -3.38 -12.61
C GLU A 228 -10.87 -4.71 -13.19
N GLU A 229 -10.64 -4.97 -14.49
CA GLU A 229 -10.95 -6.27 -15.13
C GLU A 229 -10.08 -7.39 -14.54
N LYS A 230 -8.79 -7.14 -14.32
CA LYS A 230 -7.87 -8.09 -13.66
C LYS A 230 -8.32 -8.41 -12.24
N LEU A 231 -8.60 -7.38 -11.44
CA LEU A 231 -9.12 -7.55 -10.07
C LEU A 231 -10.44 -8.33 -10.07
N SER A 232 -11.39 -7.96 -10.93
CA SER A 232 -12.69 -8.64 -11.04
C SER A 232 -12.55 -10.12 -11.41
N ASN A 233 -11.61 -10.44 -12.29
CA ASN A 233 -11.33 -11.83 -12.65
C ASN A 233 -10.74 -12.63 -11.47
N ILE A 234 -9.84 -12.03 -10.67
CA ILE A 234 -9.31 -12.68 -9.45
C ILE A 234 -10.45 -12.90 -8.45
N ILE A 235 -11.26 -11.89 -8.16
CA ILE A 235 -12.40 -12.01 -7.23
C ILE A 235 -13.38 -13.10 -7.69
N ALA A 236 -13.63 -13.23 -9.00
CA ALA A 236 -14.54 -14.23 -9.54
C ALA A 236 -13.96 -15.66 -9.52
N THR A 237 -12.65 -15.82 -9.69
CA THR A 237 -12.01 -17.13 -9.90
C THR A 237 -11.16 -17.63 -8.74
N ASP A 238 -10.73 -16.74 -7.86
CA ASP A 238 -9.93 -17.01 -6.66
C ASP A 238 -10.24 -16.00 -5.54
N PRO A 239 -11.50 -15.92 -5.06
CA PRO A 239 -11.91 -14.91 -4.07
C PRO A 239 -11.13 -15.00 -2.76
N LEU A 240 -10.61 -16.17 -2.42
CA LEU A 240 -9.80 -16.38 -1.23
C LEU A 240 -8.33 -16.00 -1.42
N CYS A 241 -7.90 -15.66 -2.64
CA CYS A 241 -6.51 -15.27 -2.97
C CYS A 241 -5.48 -16.29 -2.46
N TYR A 242 -5.61 -17.56 -2.86
CA TYR A 242 -4.69 -18.63 -2.47
C TYR A 242 -4.33 -19.63 -3.58
N LYS A 243 -4.95 -19.51 -4.78
CA LYS A 243 -4.71 -20.40 -5.92
C LYS A 243 -3.93 -19.71 -7.04
N LYS A 244 -4.47 -18.61 -7.54
CA LYS A 244 -3.93 -17.86 -8.68
C LYS A 244 -3.17 -16.62 -8.26
N TYR A 245 -3.68 -15.94 -7.24
CA TYR A 245 -3.08 -14.77 -6.65
C TYR A 245 -2.87 -14.99 -5.15
N PHE A 246 -1.63 -15.10 -4.72
CA PHE A 246 -1.32 -15.28 -3.30
C PHE A 246 -1.33 -13.95 -2.57
N SER A 247 -2.19 -13.85 -1.55
CA SER A 247 -2.26 -12.67 -0.69
C SER A 247 -2.35 -13.08 0.79
N THR A 248 -1.93 -12.19 1.66
CA THR A 248 -2.07 -12.37 3.13
C THR A 248 -3.52 -12.26 3.60
N LYS A 249 -4.45 -11.89 2.73
CA LYS A 249 -5.89 -11.78 2.98
C LYS A 249 -6.67 -12.13 1.70
N GLY A 250 -7.87 -12.66 1.85
CA GLY A 250 -8.80 -12.90 0.76
C GLY A 250 -10.04 -12.01 0.87
N LEU A 251 -10.99 -12.20 -0.05
CA LEU A 251 -12.29 -11.54 0.03
C LEU A 251 -13.00 -11.98 1.31
N LYS A 252 -13.49 -11.02 2.07
CA LYS A 252 -14.32 -11.26 3.25
C LYS A 252 -15.79 -11.07 2.89
N LYS A 253 -16.67 -11.90 3.46
CA LYS A 253 -18.12 -11.79 3.23
C LYS A 253 -18.62 -10.35 3.53
N GLY A 254 -19.28 -9.75 2.57
CA GLY A 254 -19.80 -8.39 2.65
C GLY A 254 -18.87 -7.31 2.09
N ASN A 255 -17.62 -7.64 1.80
CA ASN A 255 -16.69 -6.72 1.15
C ASN A 255 -16.84 -6.75 -0.38
N VAL A 256 -16.44 -5.65 -1.03
CA VAL A 256 -16.41 -5.49 -2.50
C VAL A 256 -15.03 -5.81 -3.07
N SER A 257 -14.00 -5.90 -2.24
CA SER A 257 -12.63 -6.29 -2.59
C SER A 257 -11.94 -6.91 -1.38
N PHE A 258 -10.79 -7.56 -1.58
CA PHE A 258 -9.96 -8.07 -0.49
C PHE A 258 -9.10 -6.97 0.16
N ASP A 259 -8.86 -5.84 -0.52
CA ASP A 259 -8.20 -4.66 0.02
C ASP A 259 -8.83 -3.35 -0.44
N ASP A 260 -8.47 -2.25 0.22
CA ASP A 260 -8.67 -0.91 -0.28
C ASP A 260 -7.87 -0.77 -1.58
N ARG A 261 -8.34 0.02 -2.54
CA ARG A 261 -7.67 0.18 -3.82
C ARG A 261 -7.75 1.59 -4.35
N THR A 262 -6.62 2.08 -4.79
CA THR A 262 -6.47 3.44 -5.27
C THR A 262 -5.62 3.47 -6.53
N TYR A 263 -6.08 4.24 -7.52
CA TYR A 263 -5.48 4.36 -8.84
C TYR A 263 -5.60 5.79 -9.34
N ILE A 264 -4.54 6.34 -9.91
CA ILE A 264 -4.57 7.61 -10.63
C ILE A 264 -3.68 7.52 -11.88
N ARG A 265 -4.21 7.95 -13.02
CA ARG A 265 -3.50 8.05 -14.30
C ARG A 265 -3.51 9.48 -14.79
N PHE A 266 -2.35 9.98 -15.22
CA PHE A 266 -2.18 11.36 -15.65
C PHE A 266 -1.04 11.50 -16.65
N LYS A 267 -1.02 12.63 -17.37
CA LYS A 267 0.12 13.10 -18.18
C LYS A 267 0.87 14.20 -17.46
N SER A 268 2.19 14.24 -17.65
CA SER A 268 3.07 15.22 -17.03
C SER A 268 4.07 15.80 -18.01
#